data_eb910d6a035eff1ee5719f45a1075ce3
#
_entry.id   eb910d6a035eff1ee5719f45a1075ce3
#
_cell.length_a   1.000
_cell.length_b   1.000
_cell.length_c   1.000
_cell.angle_alpha   90.00
_cell.angle_beta   90.00
_cell.angle_gamma   90.00
#
_symmetry.space_group_name_H-M   'P 1'
#
loop_
_entity.id
_entity.type
_entity.pdbx_description
1 polymer ?
#
loop_
_entity_poly.entity_id
_entity_poly.type
_entity_poly.pdbx_seq_one_letter_code
_entity_poly.pdbx_strand_id
1 'polypeptide(L)'
;MFEFDVKSLFDQYDIDYRESGDNVSRGWANLRTCPFCRDDAYHCGVNLSSLGFHCWVCSEHGGIYKLLQKMEIFQDLNINKVLDDFKKDSFSTQNSIPQNVKKRLLCEWPEGTLNELPLPHRNYLQFRNFDPDFLVKKYKLKAVYNIGDPRFRFRIIAPVFLNGKMVSFVGASVIREKTVVKYLNCPTEESVISIRDCLYNYDTIKDIAVIVEGITDVWRMGDGFVATLGKGMNSERISLLLKKKPDKVIIMYDADANKEARKIANNLCGLFPLVEVFELDEGDPADLSFSKAQEIRDLIHFRWQGSLEQPR
;
A
#
# COMPACT_ATOMS: atom_id res chain seq x y z
N MET A 1 18.28 23.17 -13.05
CA MET A 1 18.56 22.02 -12.12
C MET A 1 17.26 21.20 -12.14
N PHE A 2 17.30 20.00 -12.64
CA PHE A 2 16.10 19.16 -12.67
C PHE A 2 15.73 18.77 -11.24
N GLU A 3 14.50 19.05 -10.84
CA GLU A 3 13.98 18.60 -9.56
C GLU A 3 13.44 17.18 -9.74
N PHE A 4 13.93 16.23 -8.95
CA PHE A 4 13.53 14.83 -9.03
C PHE A 4 12.66 14.49 -7.80
N ASP A 5 11.51 13.86 -8.04
CA ASP A 5 10.60 13.51 -6.95
C ASP A 5 10.85 12.10 -6.41
N VAL A 6 11.86 12.00 -5.53
CA VAL A 6 12.23 10.75 -4.84
C VAL A 6 11.04 10.15 -4.07
N LYS A 7 10.18 11.00 -3.49
CA LYS A 7 9.08 10.53 -2.65
C LYS A 7 8.01 9.85 -3.49
N SER A 8 7.61 10.49 -4.60
CA SER A 8 6.68 9.88 -5.55
C SER A 8 7.22 8.56 -6.11
N LEU A 9 8.52 8.47 -6.38
CA LEU A 9 9.15 7.21 -6.79
C LEU A 9 9.03 6.16 -5.68
N PHE A 10 9.38 6.49 -4.43
CA PHE A 10 9.29 5.54 -3.32
C PHE A 10 7.83 5.10 -3.07
N ASP A 11 6.89 6.02 -3.15
CA ASP A 11 5.46 5.73 -3.01
C ASP A 11 4.93 4.80 -4.11
N GLN A 12 5.33 5.06 -5.36
CA GLN A 12 4.87 4.24 -6.49
C GLN A 12 5.37 2.79 -6.42
N TYR A 13 6.60 2.60 -5.94
CA TYR A 13 7.21 1.27 -5.84
C TYR A 13 7.08 0.63 -4.45
N ASP A 14 6.24 1.20 -3.57
CA ASP A 14 5.98 0.70 -2.20
C ASP A 14 7.27 0.52 -1.38
N ILE A 15 8.21 1.47 -1.55
CA ILE A 15 9.44 1.50 -0.79
C ILE A 15 9.17 2.17 0.56
N ASP A 16 9.39 1.44 1.65
CA ASP A 16 9.17 1.95 3.00
C ASP A 16 10.27 2.97 3.38
N TYR A 17 9.85 4.20 3.65
CA TYR A 17 10.73 5.28 4.06
C TYR A 17 10.04 6.22 5.06
N ARG A 18 10.82 7.07 5.72
CA ARG A 18 10.32 8.14 6.59
C ARG A 18 11.11 9.43 6.42
N GLU A 19 10.46 10.57 6.67
CA GLU A 19 11.04 11.93 6.56
C GLU A 19 11.28 12.60 7.92
N SER A 20 10.93 11.92 9.01
CA SER A 20 11.07 12.41 10.38
C SER A 20 11.18 11.26 11.38
N GLY A 21 11.58 11.59 12.59
CA GLY A 21 11.80 10.62 13.68
C GLY A 21 13.28 10.29 13.85
N ASP A 22 13.56 9.29 14.70
CA ASP A 22 14.92 8.86 15.01
C ASP A 22 15.67 8.46 13.74
N ASN A 23 16.95 8.80 13.67
CA ASN A 23 17.87 8.56 12.55
C ASN A 23 17.57 9.34 11.26
N VAL A 24 16.59 10.28 11.25
CA VAL A 24 16.27 11.07 10.05
C VAL A 24 16.63 12.53 10.24
N SER A 25 17.51 13.04 9.37
CA SER A 25 17.84 14.46 9.30
C SER A 25 16.84 15.21 8.41
N ARG A 26 16.62 16.49 8.72
CA ARG A 26 15.75 17.34 7.90
C ARG A 26 16.22 17.37 6.44
N GLY A 27 15.29 17.16 5.50
CA GLY A 27 15.58 17.14 4.06
C GLY A 27 16.08 15.79 3.56
N TRP A 28 15.92 14.73 4.35
CA TRP A 28 16.24 13.35 3.99
C TRP A 28 15.00 12.47 4.02
N ALA A 29 14.96 11.49 3.13
CA ALA A 29 14.01 10.38 3.15
C ALA A 29 14.80 9.10 3.47
N ASN A 30 14.64 8.56 4.67
CA ASN A 30 15.38 7.39 5.11
C ASN A 30 14.58 6.13 4.84
N LEU A 31 15.18 5.22 4.08
CA LEU A 31 14.66 3.91 3.77
C LEU A 31 14.63 3.04 5.03
N ARG A 32 13.58 2.26 5.22
CA ARG A 32 13.54 1.28 6.30
C ARG A 32 14.73 0.33 6.21
N THR A 33 14.94 -0.27 5.03
CA THR A 33 15.97 -1.27 4.83
C THR A 33 17.05 -0.77 3.88
N CYS A 34 18.30 -0.84 4.29
CA CYS A 34 19.43 -0.54 3.43
C CYS A 34 19.62 -1.66 2.38
N PRO A 35 19.62 -1.36 1.06
CA PRO A 35 19.79 -2.40 0.04
C PRO A 35 21.20 -3.00 -0.01
N PHE A 36 22.18 -2.41 0.68
CA PHE A 36 23.57 -2.85 0.70
C PHE A 36 23.89 -3.77 1.88
N CYS A 37 23.50 -3.38 3.12
CA CYS A 37 23.81 -4.15 4.34
C CYS A 37 22.60 -4.77 5.02
N ARG A 38 21.40 -4.50 4.50
CA ARG A 38 20.11 -5.00 5.04
C ARG A 38 19.78 -4.52 6.45
N ASP A 39 20.46 -3.47 6.94
CA ASP A 39 20.02 -2.77 8.15
C ASP A 39 18.58 -2.27 7.96
N ASP A 40 17.72 -2.49 8.95
CA ASP A 40 16.27 -2.24 8.86
C ASP A 40 15.77 -1.14 9.82
N ALA A 41 16.69 -0.30 10.28
CA ALA A 41 16.41 0.73 11.29
C ALA A 41 16.47 2.17 10.75
N TYR A 42 16.21 2.37 9.45
CA TYR A 42 16.20 3.68 8.79
C TYR A 42 17.54 4.42 8.81
N HIS A 43 18.64 3.69 8.76
CA HIS A 43 19.98 4.28 8.69
C HIS A 43 20.49 4.52 7.26
N CYS A 44 19.71 4.22 6.22
CA CYS A 44 20.03 4.52 4.83
C CYS A 44 19.11 5.60 4.30
N GLY A 45 19.61 6.80 4.10
CA GLY A 45 18.80 7.94 3.65
C GLY A 45 19.18 8.48 2.29
N VAL A 46 18.21 9.09 1.62
CA VAL A 46 18.40 9.87 0.39
C VAL A 46 18.15 11.34 0.71
N ASN A 47 19.09 12.18 0.36
CA ASN A 47 18.92 13.62 0.46
C ASN A 47 17.99 14.13 -0.65
N LEU A 48 16.89 14.75 -0.28
CA LEU A 48 15.84 15.16 -1.22
C LEU A 48 16.26 16.28 -2.18
N SER A 49 17.31 17.03 -1.86
CA SER A 49 17.81 18.11 -2.71
C SER A 49 18.95 17.67 -3.63
N SER A 50 19.92 16.88 -3.12
CA SER A 50 21.10 16.48 -3.88
C SER A 50 20.93 15.14 -4.59
N LEU A 51 19.92 14.35 -4.23
CA LEU A 51 19.69 12.97 -4.69
C LEU A 51 20.83 12.01 -4.34
N GLY A 52 21.72 12.42 -3.44
CA GLY A 52 22.74 11.57 -2.86
C GLY A 52 22.16 10.69 -1.77
N PHE A 53 22.61 9.43 -1.69
CA PHE A 53 22.29 8.57 -0.56
C PHE A 53 23.50 8.30 0.32
N HIS A 54 23.23 7.98 1.57
CA HIS A 54 24.22 7.53 2.54
C HIS A 54 23.59 6.54 3.52
N CYS A 55 24.32 5.45 3.81
CA CYS A 55 23.97 4.53 4.89
C CYS A 55 24.95 4.72 6.05
N TRP A 56 24.44 5.09 7.22
CA TRP A 56 25.28 5.35 8.41
C TRP A 56 25.77 4.08 9.10
N VAL A 57 25.29 2.89 8.68
CA VAL A 57 25.74 1.60 9.23
C VAL A 57 26.88 1.01 8.40
N CYS A 58 26.70 0.88 7.09
CA CYS A 58 27.75 0.29 6.22
C CYS A 58 28.62 1.34 5.50
N SER A 59 28.37 2.62 5.70
CA SER A 59 29.06 3.75 5.06
C SER A 59 28.93 3.79 3.53
N GLU A 60 28.04 2.97 2.95
CA GLU A 60 27.80 3.00 1.51
C GLU A 60 27.11 4.30 1.12
N HIS A 61 27.55 4.91 0.02
CA HIS A 61 27.06 6.19 -0.45
C HIS A 61 27.15 6.35 -1.98
N GLY A 62 26.45 7.36 -2.50
CA GLY A 62 26.46 7.64 -3.94
C GLY A 62 25.22 8.40 -4.39
N GLY A 63 24.96 8.43 -5.70
CA GLY A 63 23.75 9.02 -6.25
C GLY A 63 22.57 8.04 -6.29
N ILE A 64 21.36 8.59 -6.49
CA ILE A 64 20.10 7.82 -6.53
C ILE A 64 20.16 6.65 -7.52
N TYR A 65 20.82 6.81 -8.67
CA TYR A 65 20.97 5.76 -9.67
C TYR A 65 21.60 4.49 -9.07
N LYS A 66 22.73 4.64 -8.33
CA LYS A 66 23.44 3.53 -7.67
C LYS A 66 22.57 2.86 -6.62
N LEU A 67 21.76 3.65 -5.88
CA LEU A 67 20.83 3.13 -4.89
C LEU A 67 19.77 2.25 -5.55
N LEU A 68 19.08 2.78 -6.58
CA LEU A 68 18.02 2.06 -7.29
C LEU A 68 18.57 0.80 -7.96
N GLN A 69 19.76 0.86 -8.57
CA GLN A 69 20.41 -0.29 -9.19
C GLN A 69 20.64 -1.44 -8.20
N LYS A 70 20.83 -1.13 -6.92
CA LYS A 70 21.07 -2.13 -5.87
C LYS A 70 19.78 -2.70 -5.30
N MET A 71 18.66 -2.01 -5.46
CA MET A 71 17.34 -2.47 -4.99
C MET A 71 16.80 -3.55 -5.92
N GLU A 72 16.40 -4.69 -5.36
CA GLU A 72 15.94 -5.86 -6.13
C GLU A 72 14.77 -5.53 -7.06
N ILE A 73 13.87 -4.63 -6.64
CA ILE A 73 12.71 -4.19 -7.42
C ILE A 73 13.05 -3.48 -8.74
N PHE A 74 14.30 -3.00 -8.90
CA PHE A 74 14.75 -2.28 -10.09
C PHE A 74 15.75 -3.06 -10.94
N GLN A 75 16.11 -4.31 -10.56
CA GLN A 75 17.19 -5.06 -11.23
C GLN A 75 16.92 -5.29 -12.72
N ASP A 76 15.66 -5.50 -13.11
CA ASP A 76 15.29 -5.74 -14.52
C ASP A 76 14.57 -4.54 -15.16
N LEU A 77 14.56 -3.39 -14.48
CA LEU A 77 14.00 -2.18 -15.01
C LEU A 77 15.10 -1.30 -15.63
N ASN A 78 14.74 -0.58 -16.69
CA ASN A 78 15.62 0.48 -17.20
C ASN A 78 15.57 1.67 -16.23
N ILE A 79 16.56 1.73 -15.32
CA ILE A 79 16.62 2.76 -14.27
C ILE A 79 16.62 4.17 -14.86
N ASN A 80 17.26 4.39 -16.02
CA ASN A 80 17.22 5.72 -16.66
C ASN A 80 15.80 6.11 -17.03
N LYS A 81 15.01 5.17 -17.56
CA LYS A 81 13.59 5.43 -17.85
C LYS A 81 12.79 5.67 -16.58
N VAL A 82 13.01 4.87 -15.52
CA VAL A 82 12.41 5.10 -14.22
C VAL A 82 12.74 6.50 -13.69
N LEU A 83 14.00 6.91 -13.77
CA LEU A 83 14.42 8.24 -13.33
C LEU A 83 13.82 9.36 -14.19
N ASP A 84 13.67 9.13 -15.49
CA ASP A 84 13.04 10.12 -16.41
C ASP A 84 11.56 10.35 -16.08
N ASP A 85 10.84 9.29 -15.70
CA ASP A 85 9.42 9.35 -15.32
C ASP A 85 9.17 10.20 -14.05
N PHE A 86 10.20 10.42 -13.22
CA PHE A 86 10.12 11.20 -11.97
C PHE A 86 10.90 12.53 -12.01
N LYS A 87 11.41 12.94 -13.17
CA LYS A 87 11.98 14.28 -13.34
C LYS A 87 10.85 15.31 -13.40
N LYS A 88 10.96 16.35 -12.56
CA LYS A 88 10.10 17.52 -12.65
C LYS A 88 10.66 18.48 -13.69
N ASP A 89 9.89 18.84 -14.69
CA ASP A 89 10.25 19.89 -15.64
C ASP A 89 10.35 21.24 -14.93
N SER A 90 11.58 21.76 -14.81
CA SER A 90 11.85 23.07 -14.25
C SER A 90 11.62 24.18 -15.28
N PHE A 91 10.36 24.46 -15.61
CA PHE A 91 9.97 25.70 -16.28
C PHE A 91 8.84 26.38 -15.51
N SER A 92 9.21 27.01 -14.39
CA SER A 92 8.60 28.28 -13.92
C SER A 92 9.27 28.72 -12.61
N THR A 93 10.33 29.52 -12.77
CA THR A 93 10.87 30.33 -11.68
C THR A 93 9.91 31.49 -11.46
N GLN A 94 9.05 31.40 -10.47
CA GLN A 94 8.58 32.57 -9.72
C GLN A 94 8.16 32.12 -8.32
N ASN A 95 8.67 32.84 -7.32
CA ASN A 95 8.31 32.72 -5.93
C ASN A 95 6.82 32.57 -5.74
N SER A 96 6.38 31.39 -5.39
CA SER A 96 5.07 31.16 -4.79
C SER A 96 5.17 29.95 -3.88
N ILE A 97 4.76 30.12 -2.65
CA ILE A 97 4.18 29.11 -1.76
C ILE A 97 3.55 28.05 -2.65
N PRO A 98 3.70 26.71 -2.40
CA PRO A 98 3.11 25.70 -3.26
C PRO A 98 1.59 25.88 -3.30
N GLN A 99 1.15 26.75 -4.21
CA GLN A 99 -0.24 26.92 -4.56
C GLN A 99 -0.52 25.91 -5.67
N ASN A 100 -1.45 25.01 -5.36
CA ASN A 100 -2.14 24.16 -6.32
C ASN A 100 -1.33 23.06 -7.03
N VAL A 101 -1.03 21.98 -6.30
CA VAL A 101 -1.35 20.67 -6.89
C VAL A 101 -2.86 20.77 -7.20
N LYS A 102 -3.25 20.89 -8.46
CA LYS A 102 -4.67 20.79 -8.86
C LYS A 102 -5.17 19.47 -8.31
N LYS A 103 -5.85 19.53 -7.15
CA LYS A 103 -6.42 18.36 -6.51
C LYS A 103 -7.30 17.71 -7.57
N ARG A 104 -6.89 16.54 -8.09
CA ARG A 104 -7.72 15.84 -9.06
C ARG A 104 -9.06 15.57 -8.42
N LEU A 105 -10.12 15.84 -9.11
CA LEU A 105 -11.48 15.58 -8.65
C LEU A 105 -11.91 14.15 -8.95
N LEU A 106 -11.21 13.48 -9.88
CA LEU A 106 -11.49 12.13 -10.33
C LEU A 106 -10.17 11.39 -10.52
N CYS A 107 -10.12 10.14 -10.05
CA CYS A 107 -9.08 9.18 -10.40
C CYS A 107 -9.58 8.40 -11.62
N GLU A 108 -8.79 8.39 -12.69
CA GLU A 108 -9.12 7.67 -13.91
C GLU A 108 -8.48 6.28 -13.92
N TRP A 109 -9.09 5.37 -14.66
CA TRP A 109 -8.50 4.06 -14.89
C TRP A 109 -7.28 4.18 -15.80
N PRO A 110 -6.25 3.33 -15.63
CA PRO A 110 -5.12 3.29 -16.55
C PRO A 110 -5.59 3.09 -18.00
N GLU A 111 -4.88 3.66 -18.96
CA GLU A 111 -5.16 3.46 -20.37
C GLU A 111 -5.19 1.97 -20.73
N GLY A 112 -6.12 1.56 -21.58
CA GLY A 112 -6.28 0.16 -22.00
C GLY A 112 -6.92 -0.74 -20.96
N THR A 113 -7.57 -0.16 -19.93
CA THR A 113 -8.30 -0.92 -18.92
C THR A 113 -9.51 -1.63 -19.54
N LEU A 114 -9.60 -2.94 -19.30
CA LEU A 114 -10.67 -3.82 -19.71
C LEU A 114 -11.65 -4.05 -18.56
N ASN A 115 -12.94 -4.09 -18.87
CA ASN A 115 -13.99 -4.38 -17.87
C ASN A 115 -14.02 -5.85 -17.45
N GLU A 116 -13.58 -6.74 -18.34
CA GLU A 116 -13.49 -8.17 -18.10
C GLU A 116 -12.04 -8.60 -17.87
N LEU A 117 -11.84 -9.59 -17.02
CA LEU A 117 -10.52 -10.14 -16.80
C LEU A 117 -10.15 -11.11 -17.93
N PRO A 118 -9.07 -10.85 -18.69
CA PRO A 118 -8.52 -11.79 -19.67
C PRO A 118 -8.10 -13.12 -19.01
N LEU A 119 -8.02 -14.18 -19.80
CA LEU A 119 -7.73 -15.53 -19.32
C LEU A 119 -6.49 -15.63 -18.40
N PRO A 120 -5.34 -15.00 -18.69
CA PRO A 120 -4.20 -15.04 -17.77
C PRO A 120 -4.50 -14.45 -16.38
N HIS A 121 -5.30 -13.38 -16.31
CA HIS A 121 -5.71 -12.74 -15.06
C HIS A 121 -6.66 -13.62 -14.26
N ARG A 122 -7.60 -14.27 -14.95
CA ARG A 122 -8.51 -15.25 -14.34
C ARG A 122 -7.74 -16.46 -13.78
N ASN A 123 -6.84 -17.03 -14.57
CA ASN A 123 -6.01 -18.16 -14.17
C ASN A 123 -5.14 -17.83 -12.94
N TYR A 124 -4.60 -16.60 -12.86
CA TYR A 124 -3.84 -16.13 -11.69
C TYR A 124 -4.70 -16.15 -10.43
N LEU A 125 -5.94 -15.65 -10.49
CA LEU A 125 -6.86 -15.66 -9.34
C LEU A 125 -7.28 -17.09 -8.96
N GLN A 126 -7.64 -17.90 -9.94
CA GLN A 126 -8.03 -19.29 -9.70
C GLN A 126 -6.90 -20.12 -9.07
N PHE A 127 -5.65 -19.92 -9.52
CA PHE A 127 -4.50 -20.57 -8.92
C PHE A 127 -4.30 -20.18 -7.43
N ARG A 128 -4.73 -18.99 -7.05
CA ARG A 128 -4.73 -18.54 -5.64
C ARG A 128 -6.04 -18.90 -4.91
N ASN A 129 -6.83 -19.80 -5.45
CA ASN A 129 -8.12 -20.23 -4.90
C ASN A 129 -9.12 -19.06 -4.70
N PHE A 130 -9.15 -18.10 -5.63
CA PHE A 130 -10.16 -17.06 -5.70
C PHE A 130 -11.14 -17.34 -6.85
N ASP A 131 -12.40 -16.96 -6.66
CA ASP A 131 -13.40 -16.88 -7.73
C ASP A 131 -13.27 -15.53 -8.46
N PRO A 132 -12.82 -15.50 -9.73
CA PRO A 132 -12.63 -14.25 -10.46
C PRO A 132 -13.91 -13.45 -10.66
N ASP A 133 -15.04 -14.11 -10.91
CA ASP A 133 -16.30 -13.43 -11.20
C ASP A 133 -16.87 -12.77 -9.93
N PHE A 134 -16.77 -13.48 -8.80
CA PHE A 134 -17.09 -12.92 -7.50
C PHE A 134 -16.25 -11.67 -7.20
N LEU A 135 -14.92 -11.75 -7.38
CA LEU A 135 -14.02 -10.63 -7.08
C LEU A 135 -14.28 -9.43 -8.00
N VAL A 136 -14.46 -9.66 -9.31
CA VAL A 136 -14.81 -8.59 -10.27
C VAL A 136 -16.10 -7.89 -9.85
N LYS A 137 -17.13 -8.64 -9.51
CA LYS A 137 -18.41 -8.08 -9.09
C LYS A 137 -18.29 -7.30 -7.77
N LYS A 138 -17.64 -7.90 -6.77
CA LYS A 138 -17.56 -7.35 -5.41
C LYS A 138 -16.63 -6.15 -5.33
N TYR A 139 -15.41 -6.28 -5.83
CA TYR A 139 -14.36 -5.26 -5.68
C TYR A 139 -14.17 -4.39 -6.92
N LYS A 140 -15.03 -4.56 -7.96
CA LYS A 140 -14.96 -3.80 -9.22
C LYS A 140 -13.61 -3.94 -9.91
N LEU A 141 -12.99 -5.12 -9.82
CA LEU A 141 -11.69 -5.38 -10.44
C LEU A 141 -11.76 -5.23 -11.94
N LYS A 142 -10.71 -4.69 -12.51
CA LYS A 142 -10.50 -4.58 -13.95
C LYS A 142 -9.11 -5.11 -14.31
N ALA A 143 -8.74 -5.06 -15.58
CA ALA A 143 -7.42 -5.51 -16.03
C ALA A 143 -6.84 -4.58 -17.08
N VAL A 144 -5.51 -4.42 -17.06
CA VAL A 144 -4.75 -3.99 -18.24
C VAL A 144 -4.00 -5.22 -18.74
N TYR A 145 -4.21 -5.59 -20.01
CA TYR A 145 -3.56 -6.76 -20.59
C TYR A 145 -2.27 -6.36 -21.29
N ASN A 146 -2.15 -6.59 -22.59
CA ASN A 146 -0.93 -6.35 -23.36
C ASN A 146 -0.91 -5.00 -24.09
N ILE A 147 -2.02 -4.29 -24.12
CA ILE A 147 -2.19 -2.97 -24.75
C ILE A 147 -2.66 -1.98 -23.68
N GLY A 148 -2.21 -0.74 -23.76
CA GLY A 148 -2.52 0.33 -22.81
C GLY A 148 -1.28 0.81 -22.08
N ASP A 149 -1.48 1.42 -20.91
CA ASP A 149 -0.41 1.98 -20.09
C ASP A 149 0.67 0.92 -19.79
N PRO A 150 1.90 1.10 -20.27
CA PRO A 150 2.96 0.11 -20.14
C PRO A 150 3.33 -0.22 -18.70
N ARG A 151 3.09 0.70 -17.76
CA ARG A 151 3.34 0.51 -16.32
C ARG A 151 2.40 -0.54 -15.73
N PHE A 152 1.16 -0.60 -16.24
CA PHE A 152 0.09 -1.45 -15.71
C PHE A 152 -0.24 -2.67 -16.57
N ARG A 153 0.53 -2.95 -17.61
CA ARG A 153 0.33 -4.17 -18.42
C ARG A 153 0.45 -5.43 -17.58
N PHE A 154 -0.38 -6.42 -17.91
CA PHE A 154 -0.46 -7.71 -17.21
C PHE A 154 -0.79 -7.57 -15.71
N ARG A 155 -1.65 -6.59 -15.37
CA ARG A 155 -2.07 -6.35 -13.99
C ARG A 155 -3.58 -6.39 -13.83
N ILE A 156 -4.00 -6.93 -12.69
CA ILE A 156 -5.35 -6.74 -12.17
C ILE A 156 -5.36 -5.37 -11.49
N ILE A 157 -6.29 -4.51 -11.88
CA ILE A 157 -6.45 -3.18 -11.32
C ILE A 157 -7.53 -3.23 -10.24
N ALA A 158 -7.12 -3.03 -9.00
CA ALA A 158 -7.98 -2.97 -7.83
C ALA A 158 -8.24 -1.50 -7.46
N PRO A 159 -9.44 -0.96 -7.68
CA PRO A 159 -9.76 0.43 -7.36
C PRO A 159 -9.89 0.62 -5.85
N VAL A 160 -9.44 1.77 -5.37
CA VAL A 160 -9.63 2.22 -3.98
C VAL A 160 -10.78 3.22 -3.94
N PHE A 161 -11.81 2.89 -3.17
CA PHE A 161 -12.98 3.74 -3.00
C PHE A 161 -12.98 4.38 -1.61
N LEU A 162 -13.34 5.65 -1.56
CA LEU A 162 -13.70 6.36 -0.34
C LEU A 162 -15.04 7.06 -0.56
N ASN A 163 -16.04 6.72 0.26
CA ASN A 163 -17.40 7.22 0.16
C ASN A 163 -17.99 7.04 -1.26
N GLY A 164 -17.81 5.84 -1.84
CA GLY A 164 -18.33 5.46 -3.16
C GLY A 164 -17.60 6.08 -4.35
N LYS A 165 -16.56 6.88 -4.15
CA LYS A 165 -15.77 7.51 -5.21
C LYS A 165 -14.40 6.83 -5.33
N MET A 166 -13.99 6.51 -6.54
CA MET A 166 -12.65 6.01 -6.80
C MET A 166 -11.63 7.14 -6.58
N VAL A 167 -10.70 6.93 -5.64
CA VAL A 167 -9.69 7.94 -5.27
C VAL A 167 -8.30 7.55 -5.68
N SER A 168 -8.05 6.25 -5.88
CA SER A 168 -6.77 5.68 -6.29
C SER A 168 -6.99 4.25 -6.81
N PHE A 169 -5.93 3.52 -7.16
CA PHE A 169 -5.97 2.09 -7.48
C PHE A 169 -4.61 1.42 -7.25
N VAL A 170 -4.62 0.10 -7.20
CA VAL A 170 -3.41 -0.75 -7.15
C VAL A 170 -3.44 -1.74 -8.30
N GLY A 171 -2.33 -1.87 -9.00
CA GLY A 171 -2.12 -2.86 -10.06
C GLY A 171 -1.38 -4.09 -9.53
N ALA A 172 -2.06 -5.22 -9.37
CA ALA A 172 -1.45 -6.50 -8.99
C ALA A 172 -0.97 -7.24 -10.24
N SER A 173 0.33 -7.57 -10.32
CA SER A 173 0.89 -8.35 -11.44
C SER A 173 0.35 -9.76 -11.46
N VAL A 174 -0.02 -10.24 -12.66
CA VAL A 174 -0.34 -11.66 -12.88
C VAL A 174 0.88 -12.46 -13.35
N ILE A 175 2.00 -11.76 -13.61
CA ILE A 175 3.29 -12.36 -13.93
C ILE A 175 3.97 -12.76 -12.63
N ARG A 176 4.44 -14.01 -12.54
CA ARG A 176 5.02 -14.59 -11.32
C ARG A 176 6.54 -14.55 -11.25
N GLU A 177 7.16 -13.90 -12.19
CA GLU A 177 8.60 -13.74 -12.20
C GLU A 177 9.04 -12.84 -11.04
N LYS A 178 10.10 -13.22 -10.33
CA LYS A 178 10.65 -12.44 -9.21
C LYS A 178 11.12 -11.05 -9.61
N THR A 179 11.37 -10.86 -10.90
CA THR A 179 11.82 -9.62 -11.54
C THR A 179 10.71 -8.59 -11.71
N VAL A 180 9.44 -9.02 -11.59
CA VAL A 180 8.28 -8.15 -11.78
C VAL A 180 7.73 -7.69 -10.42
N VAL A 181 7.64 -6.38 -10.25
CA VAL A 181 7.02 -5.78 -9.06
C VAL A 181 5.60 -6.33 -8.86
N LYS A 182 5.36 -6.97 -7.72
CA LYS A 182 4.09 -7.63 -7.41
C LYS A 182 2.92 -6.65 -7.40
N TYR A 183 3.08 -5.50 -6.73
CA TYR A 183 2.07 -4.46 -6.64
C TYR A 183 2.65 -3.13 -7.13
N LEU A 184 1.90 -2.41 -7.95
CA LEU A 184 2.23 -1.08 -8.44
C LEU A 184 1.08 -0.13 -8.11
N ASN A 185 1.38 0.90 -7.37
CA ASN A 185 0.39 1.88 -6.93
C ASN A 185 0.08 2.89 -8.02
N CYS A 186 -1.14 3.45 -7.98
CA CYS A 186 -1.48 4.63 -8.77
C CYS A 186 -0.52 5.77 -8.43
N PRO A 187 0.10 6.43 -9.42
CA PRO A 187 0.92 7.60 -9.17
C PRO A 187 0.16 8.67 -8.39
N THR A 188 0.87 9.36 -7.48
CA THR A 188 0.24 10.37 -6.62
C THR A 188 -0.42 11.48 -7.42
N GLU A 189 0.19 11.90 -8.54
CA GLU A 189 -0.31 12.92 -9.45
C GLU A 189 -1.54 12.47 -10.26
N GLU A 190 -1.78 11.17 -10.40
CA GLU A 190 -2.94 10.58 -11.07
C GLU A 190 -4.06 10.22 -10.10
N SER A 191 -3.79 10.22 -8.80
CA SER A 191 -4.74 9.91 -7.74
C SER A 191 -5.48 11.15 -7.22
N VAL A 192 -6.65 10.95 -6.63
CA VAL A 192 -7.36 11.99 -5.86
C VAL A 192 -6.76 12.08 -4.44
N ILE A 193 -6.43 10.92 -3.89
CA ILE A 193 -5.76 10.76 -2.59
C ILE A 193 -4.64 9.75 -2.79
N SER A 194 -3.45 10.07 -2.30
CA SER A 194 -2.31 9.15 -2.36
C SER A 194 -2.68 7.80 -1.76
N ILE A 195 -2.20 6.73 -2.37
CA ILE A 195 -2.42 5.36 -1.87
C ILE A 195 -1.94 5.18 -0.42
N ARG A 196 -0.90 5.91 -0.03
CA ARG A 196 -0.36 5.89 1.35
C ARG A 196 -1.34 6.41 2.38
N ASP A 197 -2.29 7.25 1.96
CA ASP A 197 -3.28 7.90 2.82
C ASP A 197 -4.65 7.23 2.71
N CYS A 198 -4.73 6.13 1.95
CA CYS A 198 -5.93 5.35 1.74
C CYS A 198 -5.98 4.10 2.61
N LEU A 199 -7.19 3.58 2.79
CA LEU A 199 -7.47 2.23 3.24
C LEU A 199 -8.29 1.53 2.15
N TYR A 200 -7.77 0.43 1.61
CA TYR A 200 -8.51 -0.37 0.64
C TYR A 200 -9.74 -1.00 1.30
N ASN A 201 -10.87 -1.03 0.60
CA ASN A 201 -12.15 -1.54 1.09
C ASN A 201 -12.77 -0.74 2.26
N TYR A 202 -12.34 0.51 2.45
CA TYR A 202 -12.75 1.42 3.53
C TYR A 202 -14.26 1.55 3.70
N ASP A 203 -15.01 1.58 2.58
CA ASP A 203 -16.46 1.83 2.60
C ASP A 203 -17.24 0.71 3.28
N THR A 204 -16.64 -0.47 3.46
CA THR A 204 -17.28 -1.63 4.12
C THR A 204 -17.15 -1.63 5.65
N ILE A 205 -16.37 -0.72 6.22
CA ILE A 205 -16.24 -0.58 7.68
C ILE A 205 -17.59 -0.20 8.29
N LYS A 206 -17.98 -0.97 9.30
CA LYS A 206 -19.14 -0.72 10.19
C LYS A 206 -18.66 -0.66 11.65
N ASP A 207 -19.22 -1.50 12.50
CA ASP A 207 -18.90 -1.55 13.94
C ASP A 207 -17.50 -2.13 14.22
N ILE A 208 -16.98 -2.95 13.30
CA ILE A 208 -15.65 -3.57 13.41
C ILE A 208 -14.82 -3.21 12.18
N ALA A 209 -13.57 -2.79 12.39
CA ALA A 209 -12.56 -2.63 11.36
C ALA A 209 -11.41 -3.59 11.62
N VAL A 210 -11.10 -4.48 10.66
CA VAL A 210 -9.94 -5.36 10.73
C VAL A 210 -8.90 -4.88 9.73
N ILE A 211 -7.73 -4.49 10.24
CA ILE A 211 -6.64 -3.93 9.45
C ILE A 211 -5.72 -5.07 9.01
N VAL A 212 -5.54 -5.23 7.70
CA VAL A 212 -4.64 -6.19 7.05
C VAL A 212 -3.61 -5.48 6.17
N GLU A 213 -2.62 -6.20 5.63
CA GLU A 213 -1.56 -5.59 4.84
C GLU A 213 -1.97 -5.38 3.38
N GLY A 214 -2.50 -6.40 2.71
CA GLY A 214 -2.67 -6.44 1.27
C GLY A 214 -4.10 -6.55 0.76
N ILE A 215 -4.27 -6.23 -0.54
CA ILE A 215 -5.59 -6.37 -1.20
C ILE A 215 -6.06 -7.82 -1.22
N THR A 216 -5.14 -8.78 -1.33
CA THR A 216 -5.47 -10.21 -1.38
C THR A 216 -6.02 -10.73 -0.06
N ASP A 217 -5.58 -10.17 1.05
CA ASP A 217 -6.10 -10.47 2.39
C ASP A 217 -7.55 -10.04 2.48
N VAL A 218 -7.84 -8.82 2.01
CA VAL A 218 -9.21 -8.31 1.92
C VAL A 218 -10.08 -9.18 1.00
N TRP A 219 -9.54 -9.64 -0.13
CA TRP A 219 -10.30 -10.53 -1.03
C TRP A 219 -10.64 -11.86 -0.37
N ARG A 220 -9.80 -12.37 0.50
CA ARG A 220 -10.04 -13.60 1.28
C ARG A 220 -11.01 -13.36 2.43
N MET A 221 -10.80 -12.27 3.16
CA MET A 221 -11.50 -12.01 4.40
C MET A 221 -12.83 -11.25 4.23
N GLY A 222 -12.98 -10.40 3.23
CA GLY A 222 -14.25 -9.77 2.87
C GLY A 222 -14.51 -8.42 3.53
N ASP A 223 -15.80 -8.12 3.81
CA ASP A 223 -16.23 -6.83 4.32
C ASP A 223 -15.77 -6.60 5.76
N GLY A 224 -15.52 -5.33 6.12
CA GLY A 224 -14.96 -4.96 7.40
C GLY A 224 -13.43 -5.12 7.49
N PHE A 225 -12.83 -5.88 6.57
CA PHE A 225 -11.37 -5.97 6.43
C PHE A 225 -10.87 -4.90 5.49
N VAL A 226 -9.86 -4.15 5.92
CA VAL A 226 -9.30 -3.02 5.19
C VAL A 226 -7.79 -3.15 5.10
N ALA A 227 -7.23 -2.94 3.89
CA ALA A 227 -5.78 -3.04 3.72
C ALA A 227 -5.09 -1.67 3.77
N THR A 228 -3.92 -1.66 4.39
CA THR A 228 -3.06 -0.48 4.44
C THR A 228 -2.28 -0.26 3.13
N LEU A 229 -2.19 -1.28 2.26
CA LEU A 229 -1.48 -1.20 0.97
C LEU A 229 -0.01 -0.78 1.15
N GLY A 230 0.64 -1.36 2.12
CA GLY A 230 2.00 -1.03 2.57
C GLY A 230 2.05 -0.90 4.07
N LYS A 231 3.25 -0.76 4.63
CA LYS A 231 3.45 -0.85 6.08
C LYS A 231 2.99 0.42 6.82
N GLY A 232 2.31 0.20 7.94
CA GLY A 232 2.05 1.20 8.95
C GLY A 232 0.72 1.96 8.81
N MET A 233 0.39 2.67 9.89
CA MET A 233 -0.79 3.53 10.03
C MET A 233 -0.33 4.96 10.25
N ASN A 234 -0.44 5.79 9.21
CA ASN A 234 -0.17 7.23 9.31
C ASN A 234 -1.40 7.99 9.85
N SER A 235 -1.23 9.30 10.08
CA SER A 235 -2.27 10.18 10.61
C SER A 235 -3.52 10.23 9.73
N GLU A 236 -3.36 10.17 8.41
CA GLU A 236 -4.42 10.22 7.41
C GLU A 236 -5.29 8.96 7.48
N ARG A 237 -4.69 7.78 7.55
CA ARG A 237 -5.40 6.50 7.71
C ARG A 237 -6.11 6.40 9.05
N ILE A 238 -5.47 6.86 10.14
CA ILE A 238 -6.11 6.96 11.46
C ILE A 238 -7.32 7.90 11.40
N SER A 239 -7.18 9.04 10.73
CA SER A 239 -8.27 9.99 10.52
C SER A 239 -9.45 9.38 9.73
N LEU A 240 -9.16 8.51 8.75
CA LEU A 240 -10.20 7.76 8.04
C LEU A 240 -10.95 6.80 8.97
N LEU A 241 -10.24 6.04 9.80
CA LEU A 241 -10.88 5.15 10.79
C LEU A 241 -11.72 5.93 11.80
N LEU A 242 -11.22 7.06 12.30
CA LEU A 242 -11.96 7.92 13.24
C LEU A 242 -13.26 8.47 12.62
N LYS A 243 -13.30 8.70 11.30
CA LYS A 243 -14.54 9.10 10.61
C LYS A 243 -15.58 7.99 10.56
N LYS A 244 -15.18 6.72 10.51
CA LYS A 244 -16.07 5.55 10.54
C LYS A 244 -16.54 5.22 11.95
N LYS A 245 -15.75 5.60 12.98
CA LYS A 245 -16.04 5.36 14.40
C LYS A 245 -16.35 3.87 14.71
N PRO A 246 -15.52 2.92 14.30
CA PRO A 246 -15.75 1.54 14.65
C PRO A 246 -15.65 1.38 16.18
N ASP A 247 -16.49 0.53 16.75
CA ASP A 247 -16.43 0.20 18.17
C ASP A 247 -15.21 -0.69 18.49
N LYS A 248 -14.74 -1.43 17.47
CA LYS A 248 -13.60 -2.32 17.59
C LYS A 248 -12.68 -2.21 16.39
N VAL A 249 -11.37 -2.09 16.66
CA VAL A 249 -10.31 -2.17 15.66
C VAL A 249 -9.44 -3.39 15.95
N ILE A 250 -9.22 -4.24 14.96
CA ILE A 250 -8.36 -5.41 15.06
C ILE A 250 -7.24 -5.26 14.06
N ILE A 251 -5.99 -5.53 14.45
CA ILE A 251 -4.85 -5.61 13.55
C ILE A 251 -4.57 -7.09 13.29
N MET A 252 -4.64 -7.51 12.03
CA MET A 252 -4.40 -8.88 11.58
C MET A 252 -3.38 -8.84 10.43
N TYR A 253 -2.11 -8.81 10.78
CA TYR A 253 -1.00 -8.81 9.85
C TYR A 253 -0.47 -10.23 9.61
N ASP A 254 0.44 -10.37 8.67
CA ASP A 254 1.14 -11.61 8.41
C ASP A 254 1.83 -12.12 9.68
N ALA A 255 1.96 -13.44 9.84
CA ALA A 255 2.49 -14.06 11.06
C ALA A 255 3.89 -13.55 11.44
N ASP A 256 4.71 -13.15 10.46
CA ASP A 256 6.05 -12.58 10.68
C ASP A 256 6.04 -11.08 11.05
N ALA A 257 4.89 -10.41 10.92
CA ALA A 257 4.70 -8.99 11.20
C ALA A 257 4.01 -8.67 12.54
N ASN A 258 3.88 -9.65 13.45
CA ASN A 258 3.20 -9.51 14.75
C ASN A 258 3.76 -8.37 15.60
N LYS A 259 5.07 -8.11 15.53
CA LYS A 259 5.70 -6.99 16.26
C LYS A 259 5.19 -5.63 15.77
N GLU A 260 5.04 -5.48 14.46
CA GLU A 260 4.50 -4.26 13.86
C GLU A 260 2.99 -4.13 14.16
N ALA A 261 2.24 -5.22 14.08
CA ALA A 261 0.82 -5.26 14.45
C ALA A 261 0.60 -4.75 15.89
N ARG A 262 1.39 -5.23 16.85
CA ARG A 262 1.33 -4.77 18.26
C ARG A 262 1.69 -3.28 18.39
N LYS A 263 2.67 -2.79 17.65
CA LYS A 263 3.03 -1.37 17.63
C LYS A 263 1.89 -0.50 17.11
N ILE A 264 1.23 -0.92 16.03
CA ILE A 264 0.06 -0.23 15.49
C ILE A 264 -1.07 -0.24 16.51
N ALA A 265 -1.37 -1.39 17.13
CA ALA A 265 -2.39 -1.50 18.16
C ALA A 265 -2.14 -0.52 19.32
N ASN A 266 -0.90 -0.43 19.81
CA ASN A 266 -0.53 0.52 20.85
C ASN A 266 -0.75 1.98 20.43
N ASN A 267 -0.48 2.33 19.17
CA ASN A 267 -0.71 3.68 18.65
C ASN A 267 -2.20 4.02 18.51
N LEU A 268 -3.05 3.01 18.33
CA LEU A 268 -4.51 3.17 18.19
C LEU A 268 -5.22 3.06 19.54
N CYS A 269 -4.58 2.49 20.58
CA CYS A 269 -5.12 2.43 21.93
C CYS A 269 -5.51 3.83 22.43
N GLY A 270 -6.72 3.95 22.97
CA GLY A 270 -7.28 5.22 23.44
C GLY A 270 -7.93 6.07 22.36
N LEU A 271 -7.78 5.74 21.07
CA LEU A 271 -8.50 6.39 19.98
C LEU A 271 -9.82 5.67 19.65
N PHE A 272 -9.93 4.38 19.98
CA PHE A 272 -11.10 3.54 19.73
C PHE A 272 -11.49 2.81 21.02
N PRO A 273 -12.78 2.45 21.19
CA PRO A 273 -13.26 1.77 22.40
C PRO A 273 -12.53 0.46 22.68
N LEU A 274 -12.23 -0.31 21.65
CA LEU A 274 -11.50 -1.58 21.77
C LEU A 274 -10.49 -1.72 20.63
N VAL A 275 -9.24 -2.04 20.96
CA VAL A 275 -8.17 -2.33 19.99
C VAL A 275 -7.51 -3.65 20.37
N GLU A 276 -7.45 -4.59 19.42
CA GLU A 276 -6.86 -5.91 19.61
C GLU A 276 -5.89 -6.27 18.48
N VAL A 277 -5.01 -7.22 18.74
CA VAL A 277 -4.21 -7.88 17.70
C VAL A 277 -4.73 -9.31 17.54
N PHE A 278 -5.03 -9.69 16.31
CA PHE A 278 -5.33 -11.08 15.97
C PHE A 278 -4.09 -11.68 15.31
N GLU A 279 -3.42 -12.57 16.02
CA GLU A 279 -2.19 -13.21 15.54
C GLU A 279 -2.55 -14.48 14.75
N LEU A 280 -1.98 -14.61 13.56
CA LEU A 280 -2.02 -15.84 12.78
C LEU A 280 -0.89 -16.76 13.24
N ASP A 281 -1.14 -18.07 13.25
CA ASP A 281 -0.14 -19.07 13.58
C ASP A 281 0.97 -19.14 12.52
N GLU A 282 0.59 -18.99 11.24
CA GLU A 282 1.49 -19.00 10.09
C GLU A 282 0.88 -18.28 8.86
N GLY A 283 1.74 -17.88 7.91
CA GLY A 283 1.34 -17.31 6.62
C GLY A 283 0.70 -15.93 6.71
N ASP A 284 -0.10 -15.64 5.70
CA ASP A 284 -0.88 -14.41 5.58
C ASP A 284 -2.40 -14.71 5.47
N PRO A 285 -3.29 -13.72 5.69
CA PRO A 285 -4.73 -13.93 5.58
C PRO A 285 -5.18 -14.43 4.21
N ALA A 286 -4.46 -14.09 3.12
CA ALA A 286 -4.81 -14.51 1.75
C ALA A 286 -4.55 -15.99 1.50
N ASP A 287 -3.65 -16.62 2.26
CA ASP A 287 -3.30 -18.04 2.14
C ASP A 287 -4.26 -18.96 2.90
N LEU A 288 -5.11 -18.41 3.74
CA LEU A 288 -6.14 -19.18 4.46
C LEU A 288 -7.10 -19.87 3.50
N SER A 289 -7.52 -21.09 3.84
CA SER A 289 -8.63 -21.73 3.16
C SER A 289 -9.92 -20.91 3.35
N PHE A 290 -10.88 -21.09 2.44
CA PHE A 290 -12.18 -20.39 2.55
C PHE A 290 -12.90 -20.71 3.86
N SER A 291 -12.88 -21.97 4.30
CA SER A 291 -13.47 -22.41 5.58
C SER A 291 -12.78 -21.76 6.78
N LYS A 292 -11.44 -21.71 6.78
CA LYS A 292 -10.69 -21.09 7.89
C LYS A 292 -10.92 -19.59 7.95
N ALA A 293 -10.94 -18.93 6.81
CA ALA A 293 -11.28 -17.50 6.73
C ALA A 293 -12.72 -17.23 7.26
N GLN A 294 -13.66 -18.14 6.99
CA GLN A 294 -15.03 -18.03 7.53
C GLN A 294 -15.06 -18.21 9.05
N GLU A 295 -14.37 -19.25 9.58
CA GLU A 295 -14.27 -19.44 11.03
C GLU A 295 -13.72 -18.21 11.76
N ILE A 296 -12.67 -17.59 11.20
CA ILE A 296 -12.07 -16.39 11.79
C ILE A 296 -13.05 -15.21 11.76
N ARG A 297 -13.76 -15.01 10.63
CA ARG A 297 -14.80 -13.97 10.55
C ARG A 297 -15.88 -14.18 11.61
N ASP A 298 -16.37 -15.41 11.74
CA ASP A 298 -17.42 -15.75 12.70
C ASP A 298 -16.92 -15.56 14.15
N LEU A 299 -15.67 -15.92 14.44
CA LEU A 299 -15.04 -15.69 15.75
C LEU A 299 -14.94 -14.20 16.09
N ILE A 300 -14.55 -13.36 15.13
CA ILE A 300 -14.45 -11.91 15.31
C ILE A 300 -15.83 -11.32 15.63
N HIS A 301 -16.86 -11.70 14.89
CA HIS A 301 -18.23 -11.22 15.10
C HIS A 301 -18.85 -11.78 16.37
N PHE A 302 -18.67 -13.06 16.69
CA PHE A 302 -19.21 -13.69 17.88
C PHE A 302 -18.63 -13.09 19.18
N ARG A 303 -17.32 -12.90 19.24
CA ARG A 303 -16.67 -12.26 20.40
C ARG A 303 -17.16 -10.82 20.62
N TRP A 304 -17.53 -10.13 19.55
CA TRP A 304 -18.08 -8.81 19.66
C TRP A 304 -19.48 -8.80 20.27
N GLN A 305 -20.38 -9.66 19.81
CA GLN A 305 -21.74 -9.77 20.37
C GLN A 305 -21.73 -10.15 21.86
N GLY A 306 -20.85 -11.07 22.26
CA GLY A 306 -20.70 -11.47 23.66
C GLY A 306 -20.15 -10.36 24.58
N SER A 307 -19.42 -9.37 24.07
CA SER A 307 -18.94 -8.24 24.87
C SER A 307 -20.02 -7.17 25.13
N LEU A 308 -21.09 -7.14 24.34
CA LEU A 308 -22.23 -6.24 24.56
C LEU A 308 -23.24 -6.75 25.59
N GLU A 309 -23.21 -8.05 25.92
CA GLU A 309 -24.12 -8.69 26.88
C GLU A 309 -23.59 -8.71 28.32
N GLN A 310 -22.41 -8.18 28.62
CA GLN A 310 -21.96 -8.06 30.01
C GLN A 310 -22.61 -6.81 30.62
N PRO A 311 -23.48 -6.95 31.66
CA PRO A 311 -24.06 -5.81 32.33
C PRO A 311 -22.98 -5.00 33.04
N ARG A 312 -23.07 -3.69 32.92
CA ARG A 312 -22.24 -2.69 33.59
C ARG A 312 -22.42 -2.78 35.11
#